data_b259d007d6581a734183bc4be4c59251
#
_entry.id   b259d007d6581a734183bc4be4c59251
#
_cell.length_a   1.000
_cell.length_b   1.000
_cell.length_c   1.000
_cell.angle_alpha   90.00
_cell.angle_beta   90.00
_cell.angle_gamma   90.00
#
_symmetry.space_group_name_H-M   'P 1'
#
loop_
_entity.id
_entity.type
_entity.pdbx_description
1 polymer ?
#
loop_
_entity_poly.entity_id
_entity_poly.type
_entity_poly.pdbx_seq_one_letter_code
_entity_poly.pdbx_strand_id
1 'polypeptide(L)'
;MYQQITNYQPYNEQEAKDKELLLKVLKQKDVLTRENEVGHFTVSCWVLNQNHNKVLMCYHKVYNSWSWLGGHVDGEKNFKKVALKEVQEESGLENVSFMSDDLFSLEV
;
A
#
# COMPACT_ATOMS: atom_id res chain seq x y z
N MET A 1 7.81 -7.82 -4.74
CA MET A 1 6.34 -7.85 -4.55
C MET A 1 5.86 -9.21 -4.08
N TYR A 2 5.95 -10.24 -4.89
CA TYR A 2 5.55 -11.60 -4.50
C TYR A 2 6.28 -12.07 -3.24
N GLN A 3 7.59 -11.84 -3.19
CA GLN A 3 8.42 -12.23 -2.05
C GLN A 3 8.02 -11.51 -0.76
N GLN A 4 7.72 -10.24 -0.83
CA GLN A 4 7.30 -9.45 0.33
C GLN A 4 5.99 -9.98 0.91
N ILE A 5 5.02 -10.29 0.05
CA ILE A 5 3.73 -10.85 0.49
C ILE A 5 3.92 -12.27 1.04
N THR A 6 4.74 -13.09 0.38
CA THR A 6 5.04 -14.44 0.84
C THR A 6 5.66 -14.44 2.25
N ASN A 7 6.54 -13.49 2.52
CA ASN A 7 7.24 -13.39 3.81
C ASN A 7 6.42 -12.70 4.90
N TYR A 8 5.33 -12.06 4.55
CA TYR A 8 4.49 -11.36 5.51
C TYR A 8 3.83 -12.34 6.49
N GLN A 9 3.88 -12.02 7.79
CA GLN A 9 3.26 -12.83 8.84
C GLN A 9 1.91 -12.21 9.21
N PRO A 10 0.78 -12.88 8.86
CA PRO A 10 -0.55 -12.33 9.16
C PRO A 10 -0.79 -12.17 10.66
N TYR A 11 -1.47 -11.09 11.02
CA TYR A 11 -1.83 -10.81 12.42
C TYR A 11 -3.06 -11.56 12.88
N ASN A 12 -3.91 -12.01 11.95
CA ASN A 12 -5.18 -12.67 12.27
C ASN A 12 -5.63 -13.54 11.09
N GLU A 13 -6.74 -14.24 11.28
CA GLU A 13 -7.30 -15.12 10.25
C GLU A 13 -7.72 -14.39 8.98
N GLN A 14 -8.24 -13.18 9.12
CA GLN A 14 -8.65 -12.38 7.96
C GLN A 14 -7.44 -12.04 7.10
N GLU A 15 -6.35 -11.59 7.70
CA GLU A 15 -5.12 -11.30 6.97
C GLU A 15 -4.52 -12.55 6.33
N ALA A 16 -4.63 -13.71 6.99
CA ALA A 16 -4.16 -14.97 6.42
C ALA A 16 -4.92 -15.33 5.15
N LYS A 17 -6.23 -15.14 5.14
CA LYS A 17 -7.07 -15.37 3.96
C LYS A 17 -6.77 -14.35 2.87
N ASP A 18 -6.60 -13.09 3.24
CA ASP A 18 -6.27 -12.02 2.32
C ASP A 18 -4.91 -12.25 1.66
N LYS A 19 -3.93 -12.70 2.44
CA LYS A 19 -2.61 -13.08 1.91
C LYS A 19 -2.71 -14.18 0.86
N GLU A 20 -3.46 -15.23 1.14
CA GLU A 20 -3.69 -16.32 0.19
C GLU A 20 -4.30 -15.81 -1.11
N LEU A 21 -5.33 -14.98 -0.99
CA LEU A 21 -6.02 -14.41 -2.15
C LEU A 21 -5.08 -13.52 -2.95
N LEU A 22 -4.30 -12.67 -2.30
CA LEU A 22 -3.33 -11.79 -2.95
C LEU A 22 -2.28 -12.59 -3.72
N LEU A 23 -1.77 -13.69 -3.16
CA LEU A 23 -0.81 -14.55 -3.82
C LEU A 23 -1.40 -15.22 -5.07
N LYS A 24 -2.67 -15.59 -5.02
CA LYS A 24 -3.39 -16.12 -6.19
C LYS A 24 -3.56 -15.07 -7.27
N VAL A 25 -3.97 -13.88 -6.88
CA VAL A 25 -4.24 -12.76 -7.80
C VAL A 25 -2.96 -12.31 -8.50
N LEU A 26 -1.82 -12.34 -7.83
CA LEU A 26 -0.52 -11.99 -8.43
C LEU A 26 -0.11 -12.88 -9.60
N LYS A 27 -0.71 -14.07 -9.73
CA LYS A 27 -0.48 -14.95 -10.87
C LYS A 27 -1.27 -14.54 -12.10
N GLN A 28 -2.25 -13.65 -11.94
CA GLN A 28 -3.07 -13.16 -13.04
C GLN A 28 -2.33 -12.09 -13.84
N LYS A 29 -2.62 -12.04 -15.15
CA LYS A 29 -2.13 -11.01 -16.03
C LYS A 29 -2.82 -9.70 -15.68
N ASP A 30 -2.14 -8.56 -15.86
CA ASP A 30 -2.67 -7.19 -15.70
C ASP A 30 -3.16 -6.80 -14.30
N VAL A 31 -2.91 -7.61 -13.28
CA VAL A 31 -3.33 -7.31 -11.90
C VAL A 31 -2.68 -6.04 -11.34
N LEU A 32 -1.55 -5.63 -11.90
CA LEU A 32 -0.82 -4.43 -11.45
C LEU A 32 -1.35 -3.14 -12.07
N THR A 33 -2.34 -3.23 -12.96
CA THR A 33 -2.91 -2.08 -13.64
C THR A 33 -4.41 -1.99 -13.40
N ARG A 34 -4.99 -0.82 -13.65
CA ARG A 34 -6.43 -0.59 -13.56
C ARG A 34 -7.22 -1.24 -14.68
N GLU A 35 -6.56 -1.85 -15.65
CA GLU A 35 -7.20 -2.61 -16.71
C GLU A 35 -7.94 -3.82 -16.18
N ASN A 36 -7.48 -4.38 -15.05
CA ASN A 36 -8.21 -5.46 -14.39
C ASN A 36 -9.38 -4.89 -13.60
N GLU A 37 -10.57 -4.99 -14.14
CA GLU A 37 -11.80 -4.46 -13.54
C GLU A 37 -12.25 -5.24 -12.29
N VAL A 38 -11.84 -6.49 -12.16
CA VAL A 38 -12.18 -7.34 -11.00
C VAL A 38 -11.34 -6.97 -9.78
N GLY A 39 -10.06 -6.69 -10.00
CA GLY A 39 -9.16 -6.30 -8.93
C GLY A 39 -7.82 -5.84 -9.46
N HIS A 40 -7.19 -4.95 -8.72
CA HIS A 40 -5.86 -4.43 -9.00
C HIS A 40 -5.19 -4.00 -7.70
N PHE A 41 -3.86 -3.89 -7.72
CA PHE A 41 -3.11 -3.58 -6.51
C PHE A 41 -3.04 -2.07 -6.27
N THR A 42 -3.16 -1.71 -5.01
CA THR A 42 -2.87 -0.38 -4.50
C THR A 42 -1.91 -0.50 -3.33
N VAL A 43 -1.23 0.59 -3.01
CA VAL A 43 -0.41 0.70 -1.81
C VAL A 43 -0.92 1.83 -0.95
N SER A 44 -0.80 1.65 0.35
CA SER A 44 -1.14 2.67 1.34
C SER A 44 0.02 2.84 2.30
N CYS A 45 0.16 4.04 2.85
CA CYS A 45 1.26 4.37 3.73
C CYS A 45 0.77 4.97 5.03
N TRP A 46 1.30 4.47 6.14
CA TRP A 46 1.24 5.16 7.41
C TRP A 46 2.45 6.07 7.49
N VAL A 47 2.21 7.38 7.53
CA VAL A 47 3.26 8.39 7.58
C VAL A 47 3.29 8.97 8.99
N LEU A 48 4.41 8.76 9.68
CA LEU A 48 4.58 9.20 11.05
C LEU A 48 5.50 10.42 11.11
N ASN A 49 5.24 11.29 12.09
CA ASN A 49 6.16 12.38 12.39
C ASN A 49 7.43 11.83 13.06
N GLN A 50 8.43 12.69 13.24
CA GLN A 50 9.74 12.30 13.81
C GLN A 50 9.62 11.66 15.19
N ASN A 51 8.69 12.11 16.01
CA ASN A 51 8.47 11.59 17.37
C ASN A 51 7.57 10.35 17.41
N HIS A 52 7.06 9.90 16.28
CA HIS A 52 6.18 8.74 16.13
C HIS A 52 4.91 8.81 17.00
N ASN A 53 4.39 10.01 17.21
CA ASN A 53 3.17 10.21 18.00
C ASN A 53 2.02 10.83 17.21
N LYS A 54 2.21 11.08 15.90
CA LYS A 54 1.17 11.61 15.01
C LYS A 54 1.27 10.93 13.65
N VAL A 55 0.11 10.78 13.01
CA VAL A 55 -0.02 10.19 11.68
C VAL A 55 -0.51 11.27 10.72
N LEU A 56 0.13 11.37 9.57
CA LEU A 56 -0.33 12.25 8.50
C LEU A 56 -1.43 11.56 7.71
N MET A 57 -2.54 12.27 7.51
CA MET A 57 -3.66 11.78 6.71
C MET A 57 -4.08 12.84 5.70
N CYS A 58 -4.69 12.41 4.61
CA CYS A 58 -5.25 13.28 3.58
C CYS A 58 -6.76 13.36 3.71
N TYR A 59 -7.31 14.57 3.56
CA TYR A 59 -8.75 14.74 3.45
C TYR A 59 -9.16 14.54 1.99
N HIS A 60 -9.98 13.52 1.75
CA HIS A 60 -10.45 13.20 0.40
C HIS A 60 -11.78 13.90 0.15
N LYS A 61 -11.79 14.90 -0.74
CA LYS A 61 -12.96 15.75 -0.98
C LYS A 61 -14.15 14.98 -1.56
N VAL A 62 -13.89 14.02 -2.45
CA VAL A 62 -14.96 13.24 -3.09
C VAL A 62 -15.70 12.38 -2.07
N TYR A 63 -14.97 11.71 -1.18
CA TYR A 63 -15.54 10.84 -0.16
C TYR A 63 -15.84 11.58 1.15
N ASN A 64 -15.46 12.85 1.22
CA ASN A 64 -15.67 13.70 2.40
C ASN A 64 -15.16 13.02 3.67
N SER A 65 -13.95 12.48 3.62
CA SER A 65 -13.36 11.73 4.73
C SER A 65 -11.84 11.84 4.76
N TRP A 66 -11.28 11.58 5.93
CA TRP A 66 -9.83 11.46 6.11
C TRP A 66 -9.38 10.05 5.77
N SER A 67 -8.24 9.95 5.12
CA SER A 67 -7.65 8.66 4.76
C SER A 67 -6.13 8.71 4.80
N TRP A 68 -5.51 7.53 4.84
CA TRP A 68 -4.07 7.43 4.69
C TRP A 68 -3.67 7.75 3.25
N LEU A 69 -2.37 8.03 3.07
CA LEU A 69 -1.80 8.31 1.76
C LEU A 69 -1.58 7.00 1.01
N GLY A 70 -1.69 7.06 -0.31
CA GLY A 70 -1.46 5.90 -1.14
C GLY A 70 -2.04 6.07 -2.53
N GLY A 71 -1.90 5.03 -3.33
CA GLY A 71 -2.41 5.05 -4.69
C GLY A 71 -2.24 3.74 -5.42
N HIS A 72 -2.60 3.75 -6.69
CA HIS A 72 -2.52 2.58 -7.55
C HIS A 72 -1.08 2.28 -7.96
N VAL A 73 -0.77 1.01 -8.05
CA VAL A 73 0.55 0.52 -8.45
C VAL A 73 0.83 0.84 -9.92
N ASP A 74 -0.19 0.79 -10.77
CA ASP A 74 -0.14 1.16 -12.20
C ASP A 74 1.03 0.49 -12.96
N GLY A 75 1.22 -0.81 -12.73
CA GLY A 75 2.23 -1.62 -13.43
C GLY A 75 3.62 -1.62 -12.80
N GLU A 76 3.89 -0.79 -11.79
CA GLU A 76 5.17 -0.77 -11.11
C GLU A 76 5.26 -1.91 -10.10
N LYS A 77 6.28 -2.75 -10.22
CA LYS A 77 6.45 -3.93 -9.35
C LYS A 77 7.10 -3.60 -8.02
N ASN A 78 7.77 -2.46 -7.91
CA ASN A 78 8.42 -2.04 -6.68
C ASN A 78 7.45 -1.23 -5.83
N PHE A 79 6.81 -1.87 -4.86
CA PHE A 79 5.81 -1.25 -4.00
C PHE A 79 6.38 -0.10 -3.16
N LYS A 80 7.62 -0.21 -2.73
CA LYS A 80 8.27 0.86 -1.95
C LYS A 80 8.43 2.13 -2.79
N LYS A 81 8.77 1.96 -4.06
CA LYS A 81 8.88 3.09 -5.00
C LYS A 81 7.54 3.76 -5.21
N VAL A 82 6.46 3.00 -5.37
CA VAL A 82 5.10 3.53 -5.49
C VAL A 82 4.70 4.26 -4.21
N ALA A 83 4.94 3.66 -3.06
CA ALA A 83 4.61 4.25 -1.76
C ALA A 83 5.30 5.60 -1.56
N LEU A 84 6.60 5.66 -1.82
CA LEU A 84 7.38 6.89 -1.66
C LEU A 84 6.90 7.98 -2.61
N LYS A 85 6.65 7.63 -3.86
CA LYS A 85 6.13 8.55 -4.87
C LYS A 85 4.80 9.15 -4.44
N GLU A 86 3.86 8.32 -4.00
CA GLU A 86 2.53 8.78 -3.58
C GLU A 86 2.61 9.69 -2.35
N VAL A 87 3.45 9.36 -1.38
CA VAL A 87 3.65 10.20 -0.21
C VAL A 87 4.19 11.57 -0.60
N GLN A 88 5.18 11.62 -1.48
CA GLN A 88 5.77 12.88 -1.95
C GLN A 88 4.78 13.70 -2.76
N GLU A 89 4.02 13.07 -3.65
CA GLU A 89 3.04 13.76 -4.48
C GLU A 89 1.87 14.32 -3.66
N GLU A 90 1.36 13.55 -2.72
CA GLU A 90 0.18 13.94 -1.95
C GLU A 90 0.50 14.89 -0.79
N SER A 91 1.69 14.79 -0.21
CA SER A 91 2.05 15.61 0.96
C SER A 91 3.04 16.74 0.67
N GLY A 92 3.81 16.62 -0.41
CA GLY A 92 4.90 17.55 -0.70
C GLY A 92 6.15 17.33 0.17
N LEU A 93 6.16 16.32 1.01
CA LEU A 93 7.31 16.02 1.86
C LEU A 93 8.46 15.42 1.04
N GLU A 94 9.66 15.94 1.24
CA GLU A 94 10.87 15.45 0.56
C GLU A 94 11.72 14.54 1.44
N ASN A 95 11.75 14.82 2.75
CA ASN A 95 12.59 14.11 3.71
C ASN A 95 11.78 12.99 4.39
N VAL A 96 11.46 11.95 3.63
CA VAL A 96 10.77 10.77 4.15
C VAL A 96 11.62 9.53 3.93
N SER A 97 11.57 8.61 4.88
CA SER A 97 12.29 7.35 4.79
C SER A 97 11.43 6.22 5.36
N PHE A 98 11.71 5.01 4.93
CA PHE A 98 11.02 3.84 5.44
C PHE A 98 11.54 3.47 6.83
N MET A 99 10.64 3.16 7.75
CA MET A 99 11.00 2.64 9.07
C MET A 99 11.37 1.16 9.01
N SER A 100 10.83 0.45 8.02
CA SER A 100 11.07 -0.99 7.81
C SER A 100 10.94 -1.30 6.32
N ASP A 101 11.62 -2.34 5.88
CA ASP A 101 11.47 -2.89 4.53
C ASP A 101 10.29 -3.85 4.43
N ASP A 102 9.69 -4.20 5.57
CA ASP A 102 8.60 -5.16 5.63
C ASP A 102 7.25 -4.50 5.46
N LEU A 103 6.28 -5.26 4.98
CA LEU A 103 4.89 -4.83 4.94
C LEU A 103 4.34 -4.70 6.35
N PHE A 104 3.55 -3.65 6.58
CA PHE A 104 2.89 -3.42 7.86
C PHE A 104 1.56 -4.17 7.95
N SER A 105 0.80 -4.23 6.85
CA SER A 105 -0.47 -4.93 6.80
C SER A 105 -0.82 -5.32 5.37
N LEU A 106 -1.73 -6.27 5.24
CA LEU A 106 -2.34 -6.68 3.97
C LEU A 106 -3.84 -6.69 4.12
N GLU A 107 -4.53 -6.26 3.07
CA GLU A 107 -6.00 -6.34 3.02
C GLU A 107 -6.50 -6.44 1.58
N VAL A 108 -7.69 -6.96 1.44
CA VAL A 108 -8.38 -7.06 0.16
C VAL A 108 -9.63 -6.19 0.16
#